data_741df0a420b40524bf663b5d5d7a0789
#
_entry.id   741df0a420b40524bf663b5d5d7a0789
#
_cell.length_a   1.000
_cell.length_b   1.000
_cell.length_c   1.000
_cell.angle_alpha   90.00
_cell.angle_beta   90.00
_cell.angle_gamma   90.00
#
_symmetry.space_group_name_H-M   'P 1'
#
loop_
_entity.id
_entity.type
_entity.pdbx_description
1 polymer ?
#
loop_
_entity_poly.entity_id
_entity_poly.type
_entity_poly.pdbx_seq_one_letter_code
_entity_poly.pdbx_strand_id
1 'polypeptide(L)'
;LLGFYLSDNPLLKYSNDLDEMMNKNFLKNPYISTAGIISDIVYRFDKNGNKWALISLDTLTETLQLYAFNETFLKYDEIIKKDQLCYIIGKNFNQSENENENERISRIIVNKLFLINKKLKNLLTQNINIKIDYNNNSKAIINKIEKLSKKYLGDYSLILHLKSLKGNNQKVLINKIKFSISHESLSELKKIFGSYNVWLSN
;
A
#
# COMPACT_ATOMS: atom_id res chain seq x y z
N LEU A 1 9.35 -13.72 27.34
CA LEU A 1 9.76 -12.30 27.36
C LEU A 1 9.17 -11.63 26.12
N LEU A 2 8.02 -11.02 26.30
CA LEU A 2 7.38 -10.17 25.31
C LEU A 2 8.17 -8.85 25.28
N GLY A 3 9.05 -8.70 24.29
CA GLY A 3 9.84 -7.50 24.08
C GLY A 3 8.99 -6.43 23.39
N PHE A 4 8.52 -5.47 24.18
CA PHE A 4 7.56 -4.49 23.72
C PHE A 4 8.16 -3.16 23.41
N TYR A 5 7.97 -2.76 22.18
CA TYR A 5 7.96 -1.37 21.76
C TYR A 5 6.52 -0.83 21.75
N LEU A 6 5.85 -0.75 22.92
CA LEU A 6 4.46 -0.25 22.96
C LEU A 6 4.37 1.29 22.78
N SER A 7 5.42 2.03 23.16
CA SER A 7 5.45 3.51 23.05
C SER A 7 6.34 4.05 21.94
N ASP A 8 7.27 3.26 21.38
CA ASP A 8 8.26 3.70 20.39
C ASP A 8 8.33 2.82 19.15
N ASN A 9 7.23 2.13 18.78
CA ASN A 9 7.25 1.33 17.55
C ASN A 9 7.44 2.27 16.34
N PRO A 10 8.54 2.08 15.57
CA PRO A 10 8.86 2.96 14.44
C PRO A 10 7.76 2.97 13.36
N LEU A 11 6.92 1.92 13.27
CA LEU A 11 5.78 1.86 12.35
C LEU A 11 4.72 2.92 12.65
N LEU A 12 4.58 3.32 13.94
CA LEU A 12 3.57 4.31 14.33
C LEU A 12 3.82 5.67 13.68
N LYS A 13 5.08 6.03 13.38
CA LYS A 13 5.42 7.26 12.65
C LYS A 13 4.86 7.30 11.23
N TYR A 14 4.56 6.13 10.66
CA TYR A 14 4.05 5.96 9.30
C TYR A 14 2.61 5.46 9.27
N SER A 15 1.92 5.34 10.42
CA SER A 15 0.59 4.73 10.54
C SER A 15 -0.42 5.32 9.54
N ASN A 16 -0.53 6.65 9.47
CA ASN A 16 -1.47 7.32 8.55
C ASN A 16 -1.17 6.99 7.08
N ASP A 17 0.12 6.94 6.70
CA ASP A 17 0.52 6.59 5.33
C ASP A 17 0.27 5.12 5.04
N LEU A 18 0.53 4.24 6.02
CA LEU A 18 0.29 2.80 5.90
C LEU A 18 -1.20 2.48 5.81
N ASP A 19 -2.04 3.12 6.61
CA ASP A 19 -3.51 2.94 6.57
C ASP A 19 -4.08 3.27 5.19
N GLU A 20 -3.60 4.35 4.56
CA GLU A 20 -4.00 4.71 3.20
C GLU A 20 -3.52 3.67 2.17
N MET A 21 -2.33 3.10 2.35
CA MET A 21 -1.71 2.13 1.43
C MET A 21 -2.24 0.71 1.60
N MET A 22 -2.61 0.33 2.81
CA MET A 22 -3.18 -0.99 3.14
C MET A 22 -4.68 -1.06 2.86
N ASN A 23 -5.31 0.04 2.44
CA ASN A 23 -6.72 0.05 2.07
C ASN A 23 -6.98 -0.96 0.93
N LYS A 24 -8.06 -1.75 1.06
CA LYS A 24 -8.45 -2.82 0.12
C LYS A 24 -8.59 -2.36 -1.33
N ASN A 25 -8.80 -1.07 -1.57
CA ASN A 25 -8.91 -0.48 -2.92
C ASN A 25 -7.55 -0.22 -3.59
N PHE A 26 -6.44 -0.31 -2.83
CA PHE A 26 -5.10 -0.05 -3.35
C PHE A 26 -4.55 -1.23 -4.15
N LEU A 27 -4.85 -2.45 -3.73
CA LEU A 27 -4.39 -3.68 -4.38
C LEU A 27 -5.55 -4.44 -5.02
N LYS A 28 -5.27 -5.02 -6.20
CA LYS A 28 -6.20 -5.95 -6.84
C LYS A 28 -6.03 -7.33 -6.19
N ASN A 29 -7.17 -7.98 -5.83
CA ASN A 29 -7.16 -9.39 -5.42
C ASN A 29 -6.45 -10.27 -6.49
N PRO A 30 -5.56 -11.22 -6.12
CA PRO A 30 -5.37 -11.87 -4.81
C PRO A 30 -4.23 -11.29 -3.95
N TYR A 31 -3.74 -10.10 -4.25
CA TYR A 31 -2.63 -9.53 -3.50
C TYR A 31 -3.08 -8.91 -2.19
N ILE A 32 -2.26 -9.08 -1.16
CA ILE A 32 -2.38 -8.46 0.15
C ILE A 32 -1.15 -7.59 0.41
N SER A 33 -1.29 -6.63 1.28
CA SER A 33 -0.18 -5.81 1.74
C SER A 33 -0.09 -5.81 3.25
N THR A 34 1.12 -5.70 3.74
CA THR A 34 1.43 -5.59 5.16
C THR A 34 2.68 -4.74 5.37
N ALA A 35 2.88 -4.30 6.60
CA ALA A 35 4.06 -3.54 6.99
C ALA A 35 4.59 -4.04 8.33
N GLY A 36 5.89 -4.06 8.49
CA GLY A 36 6.52 -4.57 9.70
C GLY A 36 8.02 -4.30 9.75
N ILE A 37 8.62 -4.80 10.82
CA ILE A 37 10.07 -4.82 11.03
C ILE A 37 10.55 -6.25 10.80
N ILE A 38 11.60 -6.42 10.01
CA ILE A 38 12.24 -7.73 9.85
C ILE A 38 12.95 -8.09 11.15
N SER A 39 12.41 -9.07 11.89
CA SER A 39 12.97 -9.52 13.18
C SER A 39 13.95 -10.66 13.03
N ASP A 40 13.74 -11.54 12.04
CA ASP A 40 14.65 -12.65 11.78
C ASP A 40 14.66 -13.06 10.30
N ILE A 41 15.77 -13.69 9.87
CA ILE A 41 15.96 -14.13 8.49
C ILE A 41 16.67 -15.48 8.49
N VAL A 42 16.03 -16.49 7.89
CA VAL A 42 16.63 -17.81 7.67
C VAL A 42 16.83 -18.02 6.17
N TYR A 43 18.09 -18.13 5.77
CA TYR A 43 18.43 -18.44 4.38
C TYR A 43 18.34 -19.94 4.13
N ARG A 44 17.80 -20.29 2.97
CA ARG A 44 17.66 -21.68 2.52
C ARG A 44 18.03 -21.81 1.04
N PHE A 45 18.21 -23.05 0.60
CA PHE A 45 18.46 -23.38 -0.81
C PHE A 45 17.38 -24.34 -1.29
N ASP A 46 16.92 -24.14 -2.50
CA ASP A 46 16.04 -25.11 -3.18
C ASP A 46 16.87 -26.29 -3.74
N LYS A 47 16.18 -27.28 -4.33
CA LYS A 47 16.82 -28.48 -4.93
C LYS A 47 17.74 -28.14 -6.11
N ASN A 48 17.64 -26.96 -6.70
CA ASN A 48 18.48 -26.49 -7.81
C ASN A 48 19.64 -25.60 -7.31
N GLY A 49 19.79 -25.45 -5.98
CA GLY A 49 20.83 -24.62 -5.38
C GLY A 49 20.52 -23.13 -5.36
N ASN A 50 19.30 -22.71 -5.73
CA ASN A 50 18.92 -21.30 -5.68
C ASN A 50 18.62 -20.88 -4.25
N LYS A 51 19.21 -19.77 -3.84
CA LYS A 51 19.01 -19.19 -2.50
C LYS A 51 17.66 -18.49 -2.40
N TRP A 52 17.00 -18.67 -1.27
CA TRP A 52 15.76 -17.97 -0.91
C TRP A 52 15.76 -17.65 0.60
N ALA A 53 14.86 -16.78 1.05
CA ALA A 53 14.78 -16.38 2.45
C ALA A 53 13.39 -16.63 3.03
N LEU A 54 13.38 -17.21 4.24
CA LEU A 54 12.25 -17.19 5.16
C LEU A 54 12.48 -16.04 6.12
N ILE A 55 11.55 -15.08 6.16
CA ILE A 55 11.66 -13.82 6.88
C ILE A 55 10.56 -13.78 7.94
N SER A 56 10.91 -13.48 9.19
CA SER A 56 9.96 -13.13 10.23
C SER A 56 9.74 -11.63 10.20
N LEU A 57 8.49 -11.20 10.05
CA LEU A 57 8.09 -9.80 10.01
C LEU A 57 7.18 -9.49 11.20
N ASP A 58 7.65 -8.67 12.12
CA ASP A 58 6.87 -8.18 13.24
C ASP A 58 6.02 -6.99 12.81
N THR A 59 4.71 -7.17 12.77
CA THR A 59 3.72 -6.13 12.50
C THR A 59 3.31 -5.45 13.82
N LEU A 60 2.29 -4.60 13.77
CA LEU A 60 1.72 -4.00 14.99
C LEU A 60 0.93 -5.01 15.84
N THR A 61 0.46 -6.10 15.26
CA THR A 61 -0.47 -7.03 15.91
C THR A 61 0.05 -8.46 16.02
N GLU A 62 0.90 -8.90 15.09
CA GLU A 62 1.36 -10.28 15.00
C GLU A 62 2.71 -10.39 14.28
N THR A 63 3.36 -11.55 14.39
CA THR A 63 4.54 -11.89 13.58
C THR A 63 4.10 -12.75 12.39
N LEU A 64 4.44 -12.31 11.18
CA LEU A 64 4.15 -12.99 9.92
C LEU A 64 5.38 -13.73 9.39
N GLN A 65 5.16 -14.84 8.69
CA GLN A 65 6.21 -15.52 7.93
C GLN A 65 6.14 -15.15 6.46
N LEU A 66 7.23 -14.61 5.93
CA LEU A 66 7.35 -14.19 4.53
C LEU A 66 8.32 -15.11 3.79
N TYR A 67 7.93 -15.52 2.59
CA TYR A 67 8.73 -16.36 1.71
C TYR A 67 9.21 -15.53 0.52
N ALA A 68 10.49 -15.19 0.47
CA ALA A 68 11.12 -14.53 -0.65
C ALA A 68 11.88 -15.56 -1.48
N PHE A 69 11.24 -16.09 -2.52
CA PHE A 69 11.82 -17.13 -3.37
C PHE A 69 12.75 -16.53 -4.44
N ASN A 70 13.79 -17.26 -4.80
CA ASN A 70 14.69 -17.09 -5.94
C ASN A 70 14.81 -15.64 -6.48
N GLU A 71 14.10 -15.33 -7.57
CA GLU A 71 14.14 -14.04 -8.23
C GLU A 71 13.75 -12.88 -7.30
N THR A 72 12.74 -13.10 -6.46
CA THR A 72 12.31 -12.09 -5.48
C THR A 72 13.39 -11.86 -4.44
N PHE A 73 14.04 -12.93 -3.96
CA PHE A 73 15.16 -12.80 -3.04
C PHE A 73 16.32 -12.03 -3.68
N LEU A 74 16.77 -12.44 -4.87
CA LEU A 74 17.86 -11.77 -5.58
C LEU A 74 17.60 -10.29 -5.85
N LYS A 75 16.34 -9.95 -6.11
CA LYS A 75 15.94 -8.55 -6.37
C LYS A 75 15.99 -7.67 -5.13
N TYR A 76 15.74 -8.23 -3.95
CA TYR A 76 15.56 -7.50 -2.70
C TYR A 76 16.57 -7.87 -1.60
N ASP A 77 17.63 -8.63 -1.90
CA ASP A 77 18.61 -9.10 -0.91
C ASP A 77 19.29 -7.96 -0.14
N GLU A 78 19.54 -6.82 -0.81
CA GLU A 78 20.09 -5.64 -0.15
C GLU A 78 19.13 -5.02 0.89
N ILE A 79 17.83 -5.22 0.72
CA ILE A 79 16.77 -4.70 1.60
C ILE A 79 16.41 -5.73 2.68
N ILE A 80 16.54 -7.02 2.39
CA ILE A 80 16.24 -8.12 3.32
C ILE A 80 17.34 -8.19 4.38
N LYS A 81 17.24 -7.30 5.37
CA LYS A 81 18.17 -7.22 6.51
C LYS A 81 17.39 -7.05 7.80
N LYS A 82 17.93 -7.60 8.90
CA LYS A 82 17.34 -7.46 10.22
C LYS A 82 17.15 -5.98 10.59
N ASP A 83 16.12 -5.69 11.36
CA ASP A 83 15.74 -4.36 11.86
C ASP A 83 15.29 -3.37 10.76
N GLN A 84 15.12 -3.83 9.52
CA GLN A 84 14.58 -2.98 8.46
C GLN A 84 13.05 -2.87 8.55
N LEU A 85 12.56 -1.63 8.44
CA LEU A 85 11.13 -1.35 8.27
C LEU A 85 10.74 -1.56 6.82
N CYS A 86 9.81 -2.49 6.59
CA CYS A 86 9.42 -2.88 5.25
C CYS A 86 7.91 -2.83 5.04
N TYR A 87 7.52 -2.41 3.84
CA TYR A 87 6.19 -2.57 3.28
C TYR A 87 6.24 -3.69 2.24
N ILE A 88 5.36 -4.66 2.41
CA ILE A 88 5.35 -5.90 1.63
C ILE A 88 4.06 -5.99 0.83
N ILE A 89 4.17 -6.39 -0.42
CA ILE A 89 3.06 -6.82 -1.26
C ILE A 89 3.30 -8.29 -1.61
N GLY A 90 2.31 -9.13 -1.34
CA GLY A 90 2.44 -10.56 -1.55
C GLY A 90 1.10 -11.25 -1.73
N LYS A 91 1.15 -12.56 -1.77
CA LYS A 91 -0.03 -13.44 -1.81
C LYS A 91 -0.02 -14.35 -0.59
N ASN A 92 -1.21 -14.64 -0.04
CA ASN A 92 -1.32 -15.65 1.00
C ASN A 92 -0.81 -17.00 0.48
N PHE A 93 0.03 -17.62 1.27
CA PHE A 93 0.47 -18.98 1.03
C PHE A 93 -0.49 -19.93 1.74
N ASN A 94 -1.57 -20.31 1.06
CA ASN A 94 -2.51 -21.31 1.59
C ASN A 94 -1.84 -22.68 1.51
N GLN A 95 -1.41 -23.22 2.65
CA GLN A 95 -1.19 -24.67 2.79
C GLN A 95 -2.54 -25.34 3.08
N SER A 96 -2.71 -26.55 2.53
CA SER A 96 -3.89 -27.42 2.58
C SER A 96 -4.72 -27.35 3.87
N GLU A 97 -6.00 -27.60 3.74
CA GLU A 97 -7.11 -27.57 4.71
C GLU A 97 -6.93 -28.33 6.05
N ASN A 98 -5.75 -28.88 6.34
CA ASN A 98 -5.49 -29.77 7.50
C ASN A 98 -4.71 -29.10 8.64
N GLU A 99 -4.43 -27.79 8.63
CA GLU A 99 -3.79 -27.12 9.78
C GLU A 99 -4.87 -26.66 10.77
N ASN A 100 -4.72 -27.03 12.05
CA ASN A 100 -5.56 -26.57 13.15
C ASN A 100 -5.66 -25.04 13.17
N GLU A 101 -6.86 -24.50 13.28
CA GLU A 101 -7.12 -23.05 13.25
C GLU A 101 -6.33 -22.25 14.30
N ASN A 102 -5.92 -22.89 15.39
CA ASN A 102 -5.19 -22.25 16.49
C ASN A 102 -3.68 -22.05 16.25
N GLU A 103 -3.12 -22.56 15.14
CA GLU A 103 -1.69 -22.43 14.79
C GLU A 103 -1.44 -21.78 13.43
N ARG A 104 -2.43 -21.09 12.88
CA ARG A 104 -2.31 -20.41 11.58
C ARG A 104 -1.38 -19.21 11.68
N ILE A 105 -0.08 -19.45 11.58
CA ILE A 105 0.87 -18.37 11.26
C ILE A 105 0.54 -17.90 9.84
N SER A 106 0.15 -16.66 9.70
CA SER A 106 -0.12 -16.10 8.38
C SER A 106 1.16 -16.10 7.53
N ARG A 107 1.15 -16.86 6.44
CA ARG A 107 2.29 -17.07 5.54
C ARG A 107 2.07 -16.31 4.25
N ILE A 108 3.06 -15.53 3.82
CA ILE A 108 2.95 -14.67 2.65
C ILE A 108 4.11 -14.94 1.68
N ILE A 109 3.79 -15.20 0.42
CA ILE A 109 4.78 -15.21 -0.66
C ILE A 109 5.01 -13.76 -1.10
N VAL A 110 6.23 -13.27 -0.93
CA VAL A 110 6.61 -11.91 -1.28
C VAL A 110 6.66 -11.73 -2.79
N ASN A 111 5.98 -10.71 -3.30
CA ASN A 111 6.06 -10.27 -4.68
C ASN A 111 6.86 -8.96 -4.81
N LYS A 112 6.61 -8.01 -3.89
CA LYS A 112 7.34 -6.74 -3.83
C LYS A 112 7.67 -6.40 -2.39
N LEU A 113 8.84 -5.82 -2.18
CA LEU A 113 9.33 -5.37 -0.89
C LEU A 113 9.92 -3.97 -1.04
N PHE A 114 9.55 -3.07 -0.12
CA PHE A 114 9.97 -1.68 -0.11
C PHE A 114 10.40 -1.29 1.28
N LEU A 115 11.47 -0.49 1.39
CA LEU A 115 11.80 0.15 2.66
C LEU A 115 10.78 1.24 3.00
N ILE A 116 10.31 1.24 4.23
CA ILE A 116 9.46 2.31 4.74
C ILE A 116 10.33 3.53 5.04
N ASN A 117 10.18 4.54 4.21
CA ASN A 117 10.82 5.83 4.34
C ASN A 117 9.90 6.93 3.83
N LYS A 118 10.30 8.19 3.93
CA LYS A 118 9.50 9.35 3.48
C LYS A 118 9.07 9.29 2.01
N LYS A 119 9.74 8.49 1.16
CA LYS A 119 9.44 8.36 -0.27
C LYS A 119 8.55 7.16 -0.60
N LEU A 120 8.25 6.28 0.37
CA LEU A 120 7.52 5.04 0.11
C LEU A 120 6.19 5.28 -0.60
N LYS A 121 5.40 6.23 -0.10
CA LYS A 121 4.10 6.60 -0.67
C LYS A 121 4.23 6.99 -2.14
N ASN A 122 5.26 7.75 -2.47
CA ASN A 122 5.52 8.20 -3.83
C ASN A 122 5.91 7.04 -4.76
N LEU A 123 6.63 6.04 -4.26
CA LEU A 123 7.05 4.87 -5.04
C LEU A 123 5.87 3.95 -5.39
N LEU A 124 4.87 3.89 -4.52
CA LEU A 124 3.72 2.98 -4.68
C LEU A 124 2.54 3.63 -5.37
N THR A 125 2.48 4.96 -5.42
CA THR A 125 1.34 5.69 -5.97
C THR A 125 1.69 6.28 -7.34
N GLN A 126 0.80 6.10 -8.30
CA GLN A 126 0.87 6.76 -9.60
C GLN A 126 -0.29 7.74 -9.81
N ASN A 127 -1.43 7.48 -9.17
CA ASN A 127 -2.65 8.21 -9.41
C ASN A 127 -3.40 8.54 -8.11
N ILE A 128 -4.01 9.71 -8.10
CA ILE A 128 -5.02 10.08 -7.10
C ILE A 128 -6.39 9.83 -7.72
N ASN A 129 -7.22 9.06 -7.06
CA ASN A 129 -8.58 8.75 -7.52
C ASN A 129 -9.59 9.57 -6.74
N ILE A 130 -10.57 10.14 -7.43
CA ILE A 130 -11.70 10.84 -6.82
C ILE A 130 -13.00 10.30 -7.40
N LYS A 131 -13.89 9.82 -6.53
CA LYS A 131 -15.25 9.42 -6.90
C LYS A 131 -16.18 10.63 -6.78
N ILE A 132 -16.97 10.87 -7.81
CA ILE A 132 -17.89 11.99 -7.91
C ILE A 132 -19.23 11.50 -8.41
N ASP A 133 -20.30 11.81 -7.68
CA ASP A 133 -21.65 11.61 -8.18
C ASP A 133 -21.96 12.74 -9.17
N TYR A 134 -22.21 12.33 -10.44
CA TYR A 134 -22.44 13.27 -11.53
C TYR A 134 -23.84 13.90 -11.40
N ASN A 135 -23.87 15.14 -10.97
CA ASN A 135 -25.01 16.04 -11.00
C ASN A 135 -24.61 17.29 -11.79
N ASN A 136 -25.56 18.15 -12.11
CA ASN A 136 -25.39 19.30 -13.01
C ASN A 136 -24.29 20.33 -12.66
N ASN A 137 -23.46 20.07 -11.63
CA ASN A 137 -22.40 20.97 -11.14
C ASN A 137 -20.96 20.58 -11.56
N SER A 138 -20.79 19.82 -12.63
CA SER A 138 -19.48 19.33 -13.08
C SER A 138 -18.45 20.44 -13.33
N LYS A 139 -18.86 21.61 -13.86
CA LYS A 139 -17.96 22.76 -14.04
C LYS A 139 -17.41 23.31 -12.72
N ALA A 140 -18.25 23.42 -11.69
CA ALA A 140 -17.82 23.89 -10.37
C ALA A 140 -16.83 22.94 -9.71
N ILE A 141 -17.00 21.63 -9.89
CA ILE A 141 -16.10 20.58 -9.41
C ILE A 141 -14.74 20.67 -10.11
N ILE A 142 -14.73 20.77 -11.44
CA ILE A 142 -13.51 20.91 -12.24
C ILE A 142 -12.75 22.17 -11.81
N ASN A 143 -13.41 23.30 -11.66
CA ASN A 143 -12.79 24.56 -11.22
C ASN A 143 -12.18 24.44 -9.80
N LYS A 144 -12.81 23.70 -8.87
CA LYS A 144 -12.23 23.41 -7.55
C LYS A 144 -10.96 22.55 -7.65
N ILE A 145 -11.01 21.52 -8.47
CA ILE A 145 -9.85 20.65 -8.72
C ILE A 145 -8.69 21.44 -9.33
N GLU A 146 -8.95 22.30 -10.31
CA GLU A 146 -7.93 23.15 -10.94
C GLU A 146 -7.30 24.14 -9.95
N LYS A 147 -8.10 24.78 -9.09
CA LYS A 147 -7.58 25.65 -8.04
C LYS A 147 -6.68 24.91 -7.06
N LEU A 148 -7.08 23.71 -6.65
CA LEU A 148 -6.29 22.88 -5.76
C LEU A 148 -5.01 22.39 -6.42
N SER A 149 -5.03 22.02 -7.69
CA SER A 149 -3.83 21.57 -8.40
C SER A 149 -2.78 22.67 -8.52
N LYS A 150 -3.20 23.93 -8.68
CA LYS A 150 -2.28 25.08 -8.66
C LYS A 150 -1.65 25.29 -7.28
N LYS A 151 -2.38 24.99 -6.20
CA LYS A 151 -1.88 25.09 -4.82
C LYS A 151 -0.94 23.94 -4.47
N TYR A 152 -1.23 22.74 -4.96
CA TYR A 152 -0.51 21.49 -4.65
C TYR A 152 0.09 20.86 -5.90
N LEU A 153 0.95 21.61 -6.59
CA LEU A 153 1.65 21.14 -7.79
C LEU A 153 2.50 19.90 -7.50
N GLY A 154 2.48 18.94 -8.43
CA GLY A 154 3.25 17.70 -8.33
C GLY A 154 3.17 16.87 -9.60
N ASP A 155 3.51 15.59 -9.52
CA ASP A 155 3.69 14.71 -10.68
C ASP A 155 2.59 13.65 -10.84
N TYR A 156 1.65 13.57 -9.88
CA TYR A 156 0.66 12.50 -9.82
C TYR A 156 -0.58 12.83 -10.63
N SER A 157 -1.01 11.87 -11.45
CA SER A 157 -2.21 12.00 -12.29
C SER A 157 -3.48 11.89 -11.46
N LEU A 158 -4.54 12.54 -11.92
CA LEU A 158 -5.85 12.49 -11.31
C LEU A 158 -6.78 11.58 -12.12
N ILE A 159 -7.46 10.66 -11.45
CA ILE A 159 -8.50 9.82 -12.06
C ILE A 159 -9.85 10.17 -11.41
N LEU A 160 -10.80 10.59 -12.23
CA LEU A 160 -12.17 10.81 -11.78
C LEU A 160 -13.02 9.57 -12.06
N HIS A 161 -13.71 9.10 -11.05
CA HIS A 161 -14.73 8.07 -11.14
C HIS A 161 -16.10 8.74 -11.09
N LEU A 162 -16.70 8.94 -12.26
CA LEU A 162 -17.99 9.60 -12.39
C LEU A 162 -19.11 8.56 -12.31
N LYS A 163 -19.98 8.69 -11.32
CA LYS A 163 -21.18 7.87 -11.19
C LYS A 163 -22.38 8.63 -11.73
N SER A 164 -22.94 8.16 -12.85
CA SER A 164 -24.16 8.73 -13.42
C SER A 164 -25.40 8.30 -12.63
N LEU A 165 -26.42 9.16 -12.59
CA LEU A 165 -27.76 8.84 -12.03
C LEU A 165 -28.42 7.61 -12.71
N LYS A 166 -28.02 7.29 -13.96
CA LYS A 166 -28.49 6.10 -14.72
C LYS A 166 -27.66 4.83 -14.44
N GLY A 167 -26.78 4.83 -13.44
CA GLY A 167 -25.98 3.67 -13.04
C GLY A 167 -24.69 3.44 -13.84
N ASN A 168 -24.43 4.20 -14.91
CA ASN A 168 -23.20 4.08 -15.68
C ASN A 168 -22.04 4.74 -14.95
N ASN A 169 -20.99 3.96 -14.69
CA ASN A 169 -19.75 4.46 -14.11
C ASN A 169 -18.73 4.75 -15.22
N GLN A 170 -18.19 5.97 -15.24
CA GLN A 170 -17.14 6.35 -16.18
C GLN A 170 -15.85 6.65 -15.40
N LYS A 171 -14.72 6.19 -15.91
CA LYS A 171 -13.40 6.47 -15.39
C LYS A 171 -12.67 7.42 -16.35
N VAL A 172 -12.31 8.60 -15.89
CA VAL A 172 -11.67 9.65 -16.69
C VAL A 172 -10.30 9.96 -16.11
N LEU A 173 -9.24 9.70 -16.88
CA LEU A 173 -7.89 10.10 -16.53
C LEU A 173 -7.66 11.55 -16.97
N ILE A 174 -7.29 12.41 -16.01
CA ILE A 174 -6.98 13.82 -16.26
C ILE A 174 -5.47 14.03 -16.32
N ASN A 175 -4.90 13.98 -17.52
CA ASN A 175 -3.45 14.13 -17.70
C ASN A 175 -2.93 15.57 -17.54
N LYS A 176 -3.79 16.56 -17.76
CA LYS A 176 -3.41 17.99 -17.72
C LYS A 176 -3.29 18.53 -16.29
N ILE A 177 -3.89 17.87 -15.31
CA ILE A 177 -3.91 18.27 -13.91
C ILE A 177 -3.04 17.31 -13.13
N LYS A 178 -2.01 17.83 -12.49
CA LYS A 178 -1.07 17.08 -11.69
C LYS A 178 -1.10 17.59 -10.25
N PHE A 179 -0.97 16.66 -9.29
CA PHE A 179 -0.97 16.95 -7.86
C PHE A 179 0.29 16.44 -7.18
N SER A 180 0.68 17.07 -6.09
CA SER A 180 1.59 16.46 -5.12
C SER A 180 0.81 15.59 -4.13
N ILE A 181 1.42 14.48 -3.68
CA ILE A 181 0.88 13.64 -2.62
C ILE A 181 1.51 14.09 -1.31
N SER A 182 0.81 14.98 -0.59
CA SER A 182 1.13 15.38 0.78
C SER A 182 -0.07 15.15 1.68
N HIS A 183 0.17 15.12 2.99
CA HIS A 183 -0.93 15.02 3.97
C HIS A 183 -1.94 16.16 3.79
N GLU A 184 -1.47 17.39 3.55
CA GLU A 184 -2.32 18.56 3.36
C GLU A 184 -3.15 18.45 2.08
N SER A 185 -2.53 18.07 0.94
CA SER A 185 -3.23 17.97 -0.35
C SER A 185 -4.33 16.90 -0.30
N LEU A 186 -4.04 15.73 0.28
CA LEU A 186 -5.03 14.66 0.44
C LEU A 186 -6.12 15.02 1.44
N SER A 187 -5.77 15.66 2.55
CA SER A 187 -6.73 16.14 3.55
C SER A 187 -7.72 17.15 2.94
N GLU A 188 -7.23 18.08 2.13
CA GLU A 188 -8.09 19.06 1.47
C GLU A 188 -9.00 18.42 0.40
N LEU A 189 -8.46 17.47 -0.39
CA LEU A 189 -9.27 16.68 -1.32
C LEU A 189 -10.36 15.87 -0.58
N LYS A 190 -10.00 15.20 0.53
CA LYS A 190 -10.94 14.44 1.37
C LYS A 190 -12.02 15.32 2.01
N LYS A 191 -11.68 16.54 2.43
CA LYS A 191 -12.67 17.52 2.94
C LYS A 191 -13.68 17.93 1.87
N ILE A 192 -13.28 18.06 0.63
CA ILE A 192 -14.15 18.53 -0.46
C ILE A 192 -15.01 17.42 -1.03
N PHE A 193 -14.42 16.22 -1.21
CA PHE A 193 -15.06 15.10 -1.92
C PHE A 193 -15.56 14.00 -0.98
N GLY A 194 -15.20 14.06 0.29
CA GLY A 194 -15.47 13.01 1.29
C GLY A 194 -14.33 12.01 1.42
N SER A 195 -14.08 11.57 2.64
CA SER A 195 -12.92 10.70 2.97
C SER A 195 -12.91 9.37 2.20
N TYR A 196 -14.09 8.77 1.98
CA TYR A 196 -14.24 7.50 1.25
C TYR A 196 -14.21 7.65 -0.27
N ASN A 197 -14.26 8.87 -0.77
CA ASN A 197 -14.30 9.18 -2.21
C ASN A 197 -12.92 9.57 -2.76
N VAL A 198 -11.88 9.63 -1.94
CA VAL A 198 -10.51 9.95 -2.35
C VAL A 198 -9.57 8.84 -1.92
N TRP A 199 -8.87 8.22 -2.89
CA TRP A 199 -7.89 7.15 -2.61
C TRP A 199 -6.74 7.17 -3.62
N LEU A 200 -5.65 6.48 -3.29
CA LEU A 200 -4.45 6.35 -4.10
C LEU A 200 -4.46 5.01 -4.86
N SER A 201 -3.85 4.97 -6.04
CA SER A 201 -3.65 3.73 -6.81
C SER A 201 -2.36 3.74 -7.63
N ASN A 202 -1.90 2.54 -7.98
CA ASN A 202 -0.91 2.31 -9.02
C ASN A 202 -1.46 2.57 -10.42
#